data_f6298263ce4f790b774db989c9345709
#
_entry.id   f6298263ce4f790b774db989c9345709
#
_cell.length_a   1.000
_cell.length_b   1.000
_cell.length_c   1.000
_cell.angle_alpha   90.00
_cell.angle_beta   90.00
_cell.angle_gamma   90.00
#
_symmetry.space_group_name_H-M   'P 1'
#
loop_
_entity.id
_entity.type
_entity.pdbx_description
1 polymer ?
#
loop_
_entity_poly.entity_id
_entity_poly.type
_entity_poly.pdbx_seq_one_letter_code
_entity_poly.pdbx_strand_id
1 'polypeptide(L)'
;MRTFLLAVFTLLNVVAIQAQSLNLETDNGVKYNDPQVPASIGIVLYSNDVETVFNALRFANYSQEWDNQVQIFLLGKGVELEGLVKTNEDIKKQVDTFVGQGGVIMGCQTCFQSRKKDGSQICKVACIQDLYDLVKKNQIVLTF
;
A
#
# COMPACT_ATOMS: atom_id res chain seq x y z
N MET A 1 45.69 60.99 -6.47
CA MET A 1 44.34 60.47 -6.65
C MET A 1 44.38 59.05 -7.19
N ARG A 2 44.88 58.11 -6.40
CA ARG A 2 45.07 56.70 -6.83
C ARG A 2 44.89 55.70 -5.69
N THR A 3 44.02 55.96 -4.72
CA THR A 3 43.84 55.07 -3.54
C THR A 3 42.44 54.89 -3.06
N PHE A 4 41.42 55.08 -3.93
CA PHE A 4 40.02 54.92 -3.52
C PHE A 4 39.25 53.85 -4.28
N LEU A 5 39.93 53.02 -5.07
CA LEU A 5 39.24 52.01 -5.92
C LEU A 5 39.43 50.56 -5.43
N LEU A 6 40.04 50.34 -4.27
CA LEU A 6 40.34 49.00 -3.75
C LEU A 6 39.49 48.59 -2.55
N ALA A 7 38.57 49.42 -2.09
CA ALA A 7 37.78 49.13 -0.88
C ALA A 7 36.32 48.65 -1.14
N VAL A 8 35.90 48.55 -2.39
CA VAL A 8 34.50 48.15 -2.71
C VAL A 8 34.40 46.70 -3.17
N PHE A 9 35.50 45.99 -3.34
CA PHE A 9 35.48 44.63 -3.88
C PHE A 9 35.45 43.49 -2.83
N THR A 10 35.38 43.80 -1.53
CA THR A 10 35.48 42.82 -0.46
C THR A 10 34.17 42.56 0.30
N LEU A 11 33.02 43.06 -0.18
CA LEU A 11 31.73 42.92 0.54
C LEU A 11 30.67 42.14 -0.22
N LEU A 12 31.04 41.35 -1.22
CA LEU A 12 30.12 40.42 -1.92
C LEU A 12 30.54 38.96 -1.72
N ASN A 13 30.97 38.58 -0.51
CA ASN A 13 30.83 37.21 -0.12
C ASN A 13 29.39 36.99 0.29
N VAL A 14 28.52 36.80 -0.72
CA VAL A 14 27.25 36.20 -0.55
C VAL A 14 27.52 34.80 0.02
N VAL A 15 27.28 34.66 1.31
CA VAL A 15 27.16 33.35 1.95
C VAL A 15 26.01 32.66 1.26
N ALA A 16 26.32 31.85 0.24
CA ALA A 16 25.45 30.86 -0.25
C ALA A 16 25.22 29.85 0.90
N ILE A 17 24.18 30.09 1.68
CA ILE A 17 23.68 29.10 2.60
C ILE A 17 23.14 27.99 1.68
N GLN A 18 24.00 27.04 1.36
CA GLN A 18 23.56 25.75 0.86
C GLN A 18 22.71 25.18 1.99
N ALA A 19 21.40 25.18 1.78
CA ALA A 19 20.51 24.32 2.51
C ALA A 19 20.95 22.88 2.20
N GLN A 20 21.87 22.37 3.01
CA GLN A 20 22.10 20.93 3.07
C GLN A 20 20.80 20.35 3.58
N SER A 21 20.07 19.68 2.70
CA SER A 21 19.01 18.77 3.10
C SER A 21 19.65 17.86 4.15
N LEU A 22 19.22 18.01 5.39
CA LEU A 22 19.52 17.06 6.45
C LEU A 22 18.95 15.72 6.00
N ASN A 23 19.77 14.91 5.34
CA ASN A 23 19.52 13.50 5.25
C ASN A 23 19.64 12.96 6.67
N LEU A 24 18.52 12.87 7.36
CA LEU A 24 18.42 12.18 8.63
C LEU A 24 18.59 10.69 8.34
N GLU A 25 19.82 10.26 8.12
CA GLU A 25 20.17 8.86 8.19
C GLU A 25 20.00 8.44 9.65
N THR A 26 18.85 7.86 9.95
CA THR A 26 18.69 7.19 11.24
C THR A 26 19.61 5.99 11.26
N ASP A 27 20.40 5.88 12.31
CA ASP A 27 21.52 4.96 12.58
C ASP A 27 21.17 3.44 12.48
N ASN A 28 19.98 3.06 12.01
CA ASN A 28 19.50 1.68 11.90
C ASN A 28 19.19 1.23 10.46
N GLY A 29 19.59 1.99 9.44
CA GLY A 29 19.39 1.58 8.04
C GLY A 29 17.93 1.45 7.59
N VAL A 30 16.98 1.84 8.42
CA VAL A 30 15.57 1.90 8.06
C VAL A 30 15.36 3.18 7.25
N LYS A 31 15.35 3.05 5.94
CA LYS A 31 14.86 4.12 5.08
C LYS A 31 13.37 4.29 5.37
N TYR A 32 13.02 5.35 6.07
CA TYR A 32 11.64 5.82 6.07
C TYR A 32 11.31 6.18 4.62
N ASN A 33 10.41 5.41 4.02
CA ASN A 33 9.89 5.77 2.71
C ASN A 33 9.24 7.14 2.84
N ASP A 34 9.61 8.06 1.96
CA ASP A 34 8.94 9.35 1.83
C ASP A 34 7.44 9.05 1.63
N PRO A 35 6.53 9.58 2.46
CA PRO A 35 5.11 9.34 2.31
C PRO A 35 4.55 9.83 0.97
N GLN A 36 5.33 10.57 0.19
CA GLN A 36 4.99 11.03 -1.17
C GLN A 36 5.43 10.05 -2.26
N VAL A 37 6.20 9.01 -1.93
CA VAL A 37 6.61 8.00 -2.91
C VAL A 37 5.63 6.83 -2.86
N PRO A 38 4.94 6.53 -3.98
CA PRO A 38 4.03 5.40 -4.04
C PRO A 38 4.68 4.08 -3.59
N ALA A 39 4.01 3.36 -2.73
CA ALA A 39 4.47 2.08 -2.22
C ALA A 39 3.67 0.91 -2.82
N SER A 40 4.22 -0.30 -2.75
CA SER A 40 3.47 -1.53 -2.99
C SER A 40 3.03 -2.14 -1.66
N ILE A 41 1.73 -2.42 -1.55
CA ILE A 41 1.09 -2.90 -0.32
C ILE A 41 0.38 -4.22 -0.60
N GLY A 42 0.77 -5.26 0.13
CA GLY A 42 0.09 -6.54 0.19
C GLY A 42 -0.80 -6.62 1.43
N ILE A 43 -2.05 -7.01 1.25
CA ILE A 43 -2.98 -7.26 2.37
C ILE A 43 -3.36 -8.73 2.38
N VAL A 44 -3.12 -9.40 3.50
CA VAL A 44 -3.60 -10.77 3.75
C VAL A 44 -4.85 -10.68 4.61
N LEU A 45 -6.02 -10.88 4.01
CA LEU A 45 -7.30 -10.86 4.69
C LEU A 45 -7.73 -12.29 5.02
N TYR A 46 -7.68 -12.67 6.30
CA TYR A 46 -8.04 -14.02 6.76
C TYR A 46 -9.33 -14.06 7.59
N SER A 47 -9.91 -12.91 7.87
CA SER A 47 -11.17 -12.75 8.61
C SER A 47 -12.39 -12.70 7.68
N ASN A 48 -13.55 -13.10 8.18
CA ASN A 48 -14.88 -12.86 7.62
C ASN A 48 -15.75 -11.98 8.54
N ASP A 49 -15.14 -11.42 9.59
CA ASP A 49 -15.81 -10.44 10.44
C ASP A 49 -16.07 -9.15 9.64
N VAL A 50 -17.32 -8.68 9.69
CA VAL A 50 -17.78 -7.56 8.84
C VAL A 50 -16.99 -6.29 9.10
N GLU A 51 -16.71 -5.96 10.39
CA GLU A 51 -15.99 -4.75 10.76
C GLU A 51 -14.52 -4.83 10.31
N THR A 52 -13.88 -5.97 10.54
CA THR A 52 -12.51 -6.23 10.10
C THR A 52 -12.37 -6.12 8.59
N VAL A 53 -13.27 -6.77 7.85
CA VAL A 53 -13.29 -6.76 6.37
C VAL A 53 -13.52 -5.35 5.85
N PHE A 54 -14.48 -4.62 6.44
CA PHE A 54 -14.76 -3.24 6.05
C PHE A 54 -13.53 -2.34 6.23
N ASN A 55 -12.87 -2.43 7.39
CA ASN A 55 -11.69 -1.61 7.66
C ASN A 55 -10.50 -1.97 6.78
N ALA A 56 -10.29 -3.26 6.48
CA ALA A 56 -9.25 -3.69 5.54
C ALA A 56 -9.47 -3.12 4.13
N LEU A 57 -10.69 -3.21 3.62
CA LEU A 57 -11.06 -2.68 2.30
C LEU A 57 -11.01 -1.14 2.26
N ARG A 58 -11.47 -0.49 3.33
CA ARG A 58 -11.38 0.97 3.47
C ARG A 58 -9.93 1.45 3.44
N PHE A 59 -9.04 0.76 4.16
CA PHE A 59 -7.61 1.06 4.12
C PHE A 59 -7.03 0.83 2.71
N ALA A 60 -7.41 -0.26 2.04
CA ALA A 60 -6.96 -0.55 0.68
C ALA A 60 -7.36 0.56 -0.30
N ASN A 61 -8.63 0.99 -0.27
CA ASN A 61 -9.13 2.09 -1.11
C ASN A 61 -8.40 3.40 -0.82
N TYR A 62 -8.28 3.78 0.46
CA TYR A 62 -7.56 4.99 0.84
C TYR A 62 -6.10 4.96 0.38
N SER A 63 -5.45 3.80 0.46
CA SER A 63 -4.08 3.66 -0.02
C SER A 63 -3.97 3.87 -1.53
N GLN A 64 -4.94 3.38 -2.33
CA GLN A 64 -4.97 3.62 -3.77
C GLN A 64 -5.17 5.08 -4.13
N GLU A 65 -5.92 5.86 -3.34
CA GLU A 65 -6.08 7.32 -3.52
C GLU A 65 -4.74 8.07 -3.43
N TRP A 66 -3.73 7.47 -2.82
CA TRP A 66 -2.37 7.97 -2.71
C TRP A 66 -1.40 7.28 -3.70
N ASP A 67 -1.93 6.81 -4.82
CA ASP A 67 -1.17 6.15 -5.90
C ASP A 67 -0.42 4.87 -5.48
N ASN A 68 -0.70 4.30 -4.29
CA ASN A 68 -0.10 3.04 -3.89
C ASN A 68 -0.67 1.87 -4.70
N GLN A 69 0.20 0.92 -5.04
CA GLN A 69 -0.23 -0.35 -5.62
C GLN A 69 -0.69 -1.29 -4.50
N VAL A 70 -1.95 -1.67 -4.50
CA VAL A 70 -2.52 -2.51 -3.44
C VAL A 70 -3.03 -3.84 -4.01
N GLN A 71 -2.64 -4.93 -3.36
CA GLN A 71 -3.12 -6.28 -3.66
C GLN A 71 -3.69 -6.92 -2.39
N ILE A 72 -4.82 -7.62 -2.52
CA ILE A 72 -5.46 -8.34 -1.41
C ILE A 72 -5.39 -9.83 -1.70
N PHE A 73 -4.93 -10.63 -0.71
CA PHE A 73 -4.97 -12.08 -0.73
C PHE A 73 -5.93 -12.58 0.36
N LEU A 74 -7.00 -13.25 -0.08
CA LEU A 74 -8.00 -13.87 0.80
C LEU A 74 -7.51 -15.23 1.28
N LEU A 75 -7.32 -15.38 2.58
CA LEU A 75 -6.86 -16.62 3.21
C LEU A 75 -7.88 -17.10 4.25
N GLY A 76 -7.97 -18.39 4.51
CA GLY A 76 -8.84 -18.92 5.55
C GLY A 76 -10.30 -18.48 5.37
N LYS A 77 -10.87 -17.80 6.37
CA LYS A 77 -12.24 -17.28 6.31
C LYS A 77 -12.40 -16.08 5.35
N GLY A 78 -11.33 -15.38 5.01
CA GLY A 78 -11.37 -14.27 4.07
C GLY A 78 -11.94 -14.65 2.69
N VAL A 79 -11.83 -15.92 2.26
CA VAL A 79 -12.44 -16.38 0.99
C VAL A 79 -13.98 -16.36 1.00
N GLU A 80 -14.60 -16.04 2.13
CA GLU A 80 -16.06 -15.86 2.25
C GLU A 80 -16.50 -14.43 1.89
N LEU A 81 -15.58 -13.55 1.51
CA LEU A 81 -15.84 -12.17 1.11
C LEU A 81 -16.99 -12.04 0.10
N GLU A 82 -17.11 -12.94 -0.87
CA GLU A 82 -18.22 -12.93 -1.83
C GLU A 82 -19.59 -13.06 -1.15
N GLY A 83 -19.68 -13.84 -0.07
CA GLY A 83 -20.89 -13.95 0.73
C GLY A 83 -21.24 -12.63 1.41
N LEU A 84 -20.24 -11.93 1.94
CA LEU A 84 -20.42 -10.61 2.56
C LEU A 84 -20.84 -9.57 1.52
N VAL A 85 -20.25 -9.57 0.34
CA VAL A 85 -20.63 -8.68 -0.78
C VAL A 85 -22.11 -8.83 -1.16
N LYS A 86 -22.65 -10.06 -1.08
CA LYS A 86 -24.07 -10.33 -1.42
C LYS A 86 -25.06 -9.88 -0.34
N THR A 87 -24.59 -9.70 0.89
CA THR A 87 -25.45 -9.45 2.07
C THR A 87 -25.22 -8.11 2.73
N ASN A 88 -24.15 -7.38 2.35
CA ASN A 88 -23.77 -6.12 2.95
C ASN A 88 -23.35 -5.10 1.89
N GLU A 89 -24.18 -4.07 1.70
CA GLU A 89 -23.99 -3.04 0.68
C GLU A 89 -22.73 -2.19 0.92
N ASP A 90 -22.33 -1.96 2.16
CA ASP A 90 -21.12 -1.20 2.47
C ASP A 90 -19.87 -1.98 2.06
N ILE A 91 -19.82 -3.29 2.34
CA ILE A 91 -18.75 -4.17 1.87
C ILE A 91 -18.72 -4.22 0.35
N LYS A 92 -19.91 -4.36 -0.27
CA LYS A 92 -20.02 -4.36 -1.73
C LYS A 92 -19.43 -3.10 -2.34
N LYS A 93 -19.80 -1.93 -1.82
CA LYS A 93 -19.29 -0.63 -2.29
C LYS A 93 -17.78 -0.55 -2.16
N GLN A 94 -17.19 -1.01 -1.05
CA GLN A 94 -15.75 -1.00 -0.86
C GLN A 94 -15.04 -1.91 -1.87
N VAL A 95 -15.56 -3.10 -2.13
CA VAL A 95 -15.00 -4.03 -3.13
C VAL A 95 -15.10 -3.45 -4.54
N ASP A 96 -16.27 -2.94 -4.91
CA ASP A 96 -16.49 -2.34 -6.24
C ASP A 96 -15.54 -1.14 -6.47
N THR A 97 -15.36 -0.30 -5.45
CA THR A 97 -14.40 0.83 -5.50
C THR A 97 -12.97 0.32 -5.69
N PHE A 98 -12.54 -0.64 -4.87
CA PHE A 98 -11.19 -1.19 -4.92
C PHE A 98 -10.84 -1.78 -6.30
N VAL A 99 -11.72 -2.62 -6.82
CA VAL A 99 -11.53 -3.25 -8.13
C VAL A 99 -11.64 -2.21 -9.25
N GLY A 100 -12.57 -1.26 -9.14
CA GLY A 100 -12.75 -0.17 -10.11
C GLY A 100 -11.52 0.75 -10.23
N GLN A 101 -10.73 0.88 -9.18
CA GLN A 101 -9.45 1.59 -9.16
C GLN A 101 -8.26 0.72 -9.61
N GLY A 102 -8.50 -0.50 -10.09
CA GLY A 102 -7.46 -1.41 -10.56
C GLY A 102 -6.85 -2.30 -9.48
N GLY A 103 -7.45 -2.33 -8.29
CA GLY A 103 -7.04 -3.25 -7.22
C GLY A 103 -7.24 -4.71 -7.58
N VAL A 104 -6.34 -5.57 -7.12
CA VAL A 104 -6.36 -7.01 -7.40
C VAL A 104 -6.71 -7.78 -6.13
N ILE A 105 -7.76 -8.60 -6.21
CA ILE A 105 -8.13 -9.54 -5.16
C ILE A 105 -7.81 -10.96 -5.63
N MET A 106 -7.06 -11.68 -4.82
CA MET A 106 -6.70 -13.09 -5.02
C MET A 106 -7.30 -13.94 -3.89
N GLY A 107 -7.73 -15.15 -4.17
CA GLY A 107 -8.32 -16.03 -3.17
C GLY A 107 -7.67 -17.41 -3.14
N CYS A 108 -7.33 -17.88 -1.96
CA CYS A 108 -6.65 -19.15 -1.72
C CYS A 108 -7.47 -20.34 -2.25
N GLN A 109 -6.96 -21.04 -3.26
CA GLN A 109 -7.59 -22.22 -3.85
C GLN A 109 -7.92 -23.30 -2.81
N THR A 110 -6.97 -23.67 -1.97
CA THR A 110 -7.19 -24.69 -0.92
C THR A 110 -8.27 -24.26 0.06
N CYS A 111 -8.37 -22.95 0.36
CA CYS A 111 -9.41 -22.43 1.24
C CYS A 111 -10.80 -22.48 0.62
N PHE A 112 -10.92 -22.30 -0.70
CA PHE A 112 -12.18 -22.52 -1.43
C PHE A 112 -12.54 -24.00 -1.43
N GLN A 113 -11.61 -24.88 -1.77
CA GLN A 113 -11.84 -26.34 -1.82
C GLN A 113 -12.29 -26.90 -0.47
N SER A 114 -11.68 -26.46 0.65
CA SER A 114 -12.10 -26.87 1.99
C SER A 114 -13.54 -26.49 2.34
N ARG A 115 -14.11 -25.52 1.60
CA ARG A 115 -15.49 -25.04 1.72
C ARG A 115 -16.39 -25.55 0.60
N LYS A 116 -15.91 -26.53 -0.18
CA LYS A 116 -16.63 -27.07 -1.35
C LYS A 116 -17.05 -25.99 -2.36
N LYS A 117 -16.17 -25.03 -2.59
CA LYS A 117 -16.31 -23.96 -3.59
C LYS A 117 -15.21 -24.10 -4.63
N ASP A 118 -15.52 -23.85 -5.89
CA ASP A 118 -14.54 -23.91 -7.00
C ASP A 118 -13.81 -22.58 -7.21
N GLY A 119 -14.26 -21.51 -6.55
CA GLY A 119 -13.71 -20.15 -6.66
C GLY A 119 -14.70 -19.08 -6.26
N SER A 120 -14.50 -17.88 -6.79
CA SER A 120 -15.32 -16.71 -6.54
C SER A 120 -15.37 -15.83 -7.80
N GLN A 121 -16.46 -15.07 -7.97
CA GLN A 121 -16.59 -14.11 -9.08
C GLN A 121 -15.87 -12.78 -8.81
N ILE A 122 -15.56 -12.50 -7.55
CA ILE A 122 -14.96 -11.23 -7.13
C ILE A 122 -13.43 -11.30 -6.96
N CYS A 123 -12.84 -12.48 -7.06
CA CYS A 123 -11.39 -12.64 -6.91
C CYS A 123 -10.83 -13.71 -7.84
N LYS A 124 -9.56 -13.59 -8.17
CA LYS A 124 -8.77 -14.58 -8.89
C LYS A 124 -8.45 -15.73 -7.95
N VAL A 125 -8.68 -16.97 -8.39
CA VAL A 125 -8.21 -18.14 -7.63
C VAL A 125 -6.69 -18.20 -7.71
N ALA A 126 -6.04 -18.36 -6.57
CA ALA A 126 -4.59 -18.27 -6.40
C ALA A 126 -4.06 -19.37 -5.49
N CYS A 127 -2.80 -19.74 -5.68
CA CYS A 127 -2.14 -20.77 -4.90
C CYS A 127 -1.22 -20.19 -3.82
N ILE A 128 -0.55 -21.05 -3.06
CA ILE A 128 0.38 -20.63 -2.00
C ILE A 128 1.59 -19.86 -2.56
N GLN A 129 1.99 -20.13 -3.80
CA GLN A 129 3.07 -19.39 -4.45
C GLN A 129 2.68 -17.94 -4.67
N ASP A 130 1.42 -17.64 -5.03
CA ASP A 130 0.94 -16.28 -5.20
C ASP A 130 0.96 -15.50 -3.89
N LEU A 131 0.64 -16.16 -2.76
CA LEU A 131 0.78 -15.57 -1.42
C LEU A 131 2.25 -15.28 -1.08
N TYR A 132 3.14 -16.23 -1.36
CA TYR A 132 4.58 -16.04 -1.16
C TYR A 132 5.08 -14.85 -1.98
N ASP A 133 4.68 -14.77 -3.24
CA ASP A 133 5.05 -13.68 -4.14
C ASP A 133 4.51 -12.32 -3.64
N LEU A 134 3.27 -12.27 -3.14
CA LEU A 134 2.72 -11.08 -2.54
C LEU A 134 3.59 -10.60 -1.37
N VAL A 135 3.98 -11.51 -0.47
CA VAL A 135 4.84 -11.18 0.69
C VAL A 135 6.23 -10.71 0.24
N LYS A 136 6.80 -11.33 -0.79
CA LYS A 136 8.17 -11.04 -1.25
C LYS A 136 8.28 -9.76 -2.09
N LYS A 137 7.22 -9.41 -2.82
CA LYS A 137 7.25 -8.32 -3.81
C LYS A 137 6.69 -7.01 -3.28
N ASN A 138 5.92 -7.03 -2.20
CA ASN A 138 5.38 -5.81 -1.61
C ASN A 138 6.32 -5.23 -0.54
N GLN A 139 6.43 -3.91 -0.52
CA GLN A 139 7.22 -3.18 0.48
C GLN A 139 6.59 -3.23 1.87
N ILE A 140 5.26 -3.25 1.89
CA ILE A 140 4.45 -3.30 3.13
C ILE A 140 3.51 -4.49 3.02
N VAL A 141 3.43 -5.29 4.07
CA VAL A 141 2.46 -6.39 4.15
C VAL A 141 1.68 -6.25 5.45
N LEU A 142 0.35 -6.20 5.32
CA LEU A 142 -0.58 -6.10 6.44
C LEU A 142 -1.48 -7.35 6.49
N THR A 143 -1.92 -7.69 7.70
CA THR A 143 -2.84 -8.82 7.92
C THR A 143 -4.07 -8.35 8.71
N PHE A 144 -5.24 -8.83 8.31
CA PHE A 144 -6.54 -8.53 8.91
C PHE A 144 -7.36 -9.79 9.14
#